data_472a1ace3b09965039b3fc66ce4a8ea1
#
_entry.id   472a1ace3b09965039b3fc66ce4a8ea1
#
_cell.length_a   1.000
_cell.length_b   1.000
_cell.length_c   1.000
_cell.angle_alpha   90.00
_cell.angle_beta   90.00
_cell.angle_gamma   90.00
#
_symmetry.space_group_name_H-M   'P 1'
#
loop_
_entity.id
_entity.type
_entity.pdbx_description
1 polymer ?
#
loop_
_entity_poly.entity_id
_entity_poly.type
_entity_poly.pdbx_seq_one_letter_code
_entity_poly.pdbx_strand_id
1 'polypeptide(L)'
;MSFLNSIFRKKKEATGQISILNKNEYAAAITTNNIRPIDVRTASEFNNGHIKNAINIDVFNPNNFKNYFVKLDKEKAVYVYCRSGARSKKAARKLLKMGFTHVYDLKGGYLSWN
;
A
#
# COMPACT_ATOMS: atom_id res chain seq x y z
N MET A 1 16.61 13.55 29.35
CA MET A 1 16.21 12.25 28.84
C MET A 1 14.97 12.33 28.01
N SER A 2 13.91 12.90 28.51
CA SER A 2 12.68 13.04 27.74
C SER A 2 12.89 13.87 26.46
N PHE A 3 13.77 14.84 26.52
CA PHE A 3 14.11 15.65 25.36
C PHE A 3 14.67 14.82 24.22
N LEU A 4 15.62 13.93 24.53
CA LEU A 4 16.20 13.05 23.52
C LEU A 4 15.16 12.07 22.99
N ASN A 5 14.29 11.57 23.84
CA ASN A 5 13.25 10.66 23.42
C ASN A 5 12.29 11.31 22.44
N SER A 6 11.98 12.59 22.62
CA SER A 6 11.12 13.30 21.68
C SER A 6 11.75 13.39 20.29
N ILE A 7 13.05 13.62 20.21
CA ILE A 7 13.77 13.69 18.95
C ILE A 7 13.73 12.34 18.25
N PHE A 8 13.98 11.26 18.98
CA PHE A 8 13.96 9.93 18.41
C PHE A 8 12.57 9.52 17.93
N ARG A 9 11.52 9.89 18.66
CA ARG A 9 10.18 9.60 18.24
C ARG A 9 9.83 10.24 16.91
N LYS A 10 10.26 11.47 16.69
CA LYS A 10 10.05 12.15 15.41
C LYS A 10 10.70 11.38 14.28
N LYS A 11 11.91 10.88 14.47
CA LYS A 11 12.61 10.09 13.45
C LYS A 11 11.88 8.80 13.18
N LYS A 12 11.40 8.12 14.22
CA LYS A 12 10.65 6.87 14.05
C LYS A 12 9.38 7.08 13.27
N GLU A 13 8.68 8.17 13.53
CA GLU A 13 7.44 8.46 12.83
C GLU A 13 7.66 8.65 11.33
N ALA A 14 8.86 9.05 10.95
CA ALA A 14 9.20 9.28 9.56
C ALA A 14 9.76 8.04 8.87
N THR A 15 9.84 6.88 9.55
CA THR A 15 10.60 5.74 9.06
C THR A 15 9.77 4.57 8.56
N GLY A 16 8.54 4.80 8.12
CA GLY A 16 7.80 3.76 7.43
C GLY A 16 8.58 3.27 6.20
N GLN A 17 8.40 2.01 5.83
CA GLN A 17 9.14 1.39 4.76
C GLN A 17 8.24 0.98 3.61
N ILE A 18 8.74 1.18 2.38
CA ILE A 18 8.13 0.67 1.17
C ILE A 18 9.04 -0.43 0.65
N SER A 19 8.48 -1.63 0.43
CA SER A 19 9.22 -2.74 -0.15
C SER A 19 8.56 -3.12 -1.46
N ILE A 20 9.37 -3.31 -2.50
CA ILE A 20 8.86 -3.72 -3.81
C ILE A 20 9.09 -5.22 -3.92
N LEU A 21 8.01 -5.96 -4.13
CA LEU A 21 8.06 -7.43 -4.23
C LEU A 21 7.77 -7.86 -5.66
N ASN A 22 8.47 -8.90 -6.10
CA ASN A 22 8.15 -9.49 -7.40
C ASN A 22 6.83 -10.29 -7.29
N LYS A 23 6.32 -10.74 -8.42
CA LYS A 23 5.04 -11.44 -8.49
C LYS A 23 4.96 -12.62 -7.51
N ASN A 24 6.00 -13.45 -7.49
CA ASN A 24 5.98 -14.66 -6.66
C ASN A 24 6.01 -14.33 -5.18
N GLU A 25 6.84 -13.38 -4.78
CA GLU A 25 6.92 -12.90 -3.40
C GLU A 25 5.60 -12.29 -2.94
N TYR A 26 5.02 -11.45 -3.81
CA TYR A 26 3.76 -10.77 -3.50
C TYR A 26 2.62 -11.78 -3.36
N ALA A 27 2.51 -12.71 -4.32
CA ALA A 27 1.49 -13.74 -4.29
C ALA A 27 1.60 -14.62 -3.05
N ALA A 28 2.83 -15.03 -2.70
CA ALA A 28 3.05 -15.86 -1.51
C ALA A 28 2.64 -15.10 -0.24
N ALA A 29 2.99 -13.82 -0.14
CA ALA A 29 2.70 -13.02 1.05
C ALA A 29 1.19 -12.83 1.26
N ILE A 30 0.46 -12.46 0.20
CA ILE A 30 -0.99 -12.23 0.35
C ILE A 30 -1.73 -13.52 0.61
N THR A 31 -1.28 -14.63 0.03
CA THR A 31 -1.93 -15.94 0.23
C THR A 31 -1.68 -16.48 1.63
N THR A 32 -0.41 -16.50 2.05
CA THR A 32 -0.02 -17.04 3.35
C THR A 32 -0.68 -16.29 4.51
N ASN A 33 -0.77 -14.97 4.39
CA ASN A 33 -1.28 -14.12 5.46
C ASN A 33 -2.75 -13.76 5.29
N ASN A 34 -3.42 -14.31 4.28
CA ASN A 34 -4.82 -14.05 3.99
C ASN A 34 -5.09 -12.54 3.88
N ILE A 35 -4.25 -11.86 3.09
CA ILE A 35 -4.32 -10.42 2.91
C ILE A 35 -5.09 -10.07 1.65
N ARG A 36 -5.93 -9.05 1.73
CA ARG A 36 -6.59 -8.49 0.56
C ARG A 36 -5.74 -7.33 0.03
N PRO A 37 -5.18 -7.45 -1.19
CA PRO A 37 -4.40 -6.34 -1.74
C PRO A 37 -5.30 -5.18 -2.13
N ILE A 38 -4.72 -3.99 -2.15
CA ILE A 38 -5.41 -2.76 -2.53
C ILE A 38 -5.03 -2.40 -3.96
N ASP A 39 -6.02 -2.42 -4.83
CA ASP A 39 -5.88 -2.00 -6.22
C ASP A 39 -6.13 -0.49 -6.26
N VAL A 40 -5.08 0.29 -6.54
CA VAL A 40 -5.20 1.76 -6.52
C VAL A 40 -5.46 2.37 -7.88
N ARG A 41 -5.89 1.52 -8.84
CA ARG A 41 -6.29 1.95 -10.18
C ARG A 41 -7.71 2.50 -10.17
N THR A 42 -8.18 2.95 -11.32
CA THR A 42 -9.57 3.40 -11.47
C THR A 42 -10.53 2.21 -11.35
N ALA A 43 -11.79 2.52 -11.05
CA ALA A 43 -12.84 1.50 -10.97
C ALA A 43 -13.01 0.77 -12.31
N SER A 44 -12.88 1.48 -13.42
CA SER A 44 -13.00 0.87 -14.75
C SER A 44 -11.92 -0.19 -14.98
N GLU A 45 -10.67 0.15 -14.64
CA GLU A 45 -9.57 -0.82 -14.74
C GLU A 45 -9.81 -2.03 -13.86
N PHE A 46 -10.23 -1.79 -12.62
CA PHE A 46 -10.52 -2.84 -11.65
C PHE A 46 -11.60 -3.79 -12.17
N ASN A 47 -12.67 -3.23 -12.73
CA ASN A 47 -13.78 -4.03 -13.22
C ASN A 47 -13.42 -4.88 -14.44
N ASN A 48 -12.37 -4.49 -15.17
CA ASN A 48 -11.88 -5.25 -16.32
C ASN A 48 -10.89 -6.36 -15.95
N GLY A 49 -10.65 -6.56 -14.68
CA GLY A 49 -9.76 -7.59 -14.18
C GLY A 49 -8.93 -7.07 -13.03
N HIS A 50 -8.78 -7.88 -12.00
CA HIS A 50 -8.01 -7.51 -10.81
C HIS A 50 -7.52 -8.76 -10.11
N ILE A 51 -6.59 -8.59 -9.19
CA ILE A 51 -6.11 -9.69 -8.36
C ILE A 51 -7.26 -10.19 -7.48
N LYS A 52 -7.40 -11.49 -7.37
CA LYS A 52 -8.44 -12.10 -6.56
C LYS A 52 -8.48 -11.51 -5.16
N ASN A 53 -9.65 -11.15 -4.70
CA ASN A 53 -9.92 -10.57 -3.38
C ASN A 53 -9.41 -9.15 -3.21
N ALA A 54 -8.92 -8.49 -4.25
CA ALA A 54 -8.45 -7.11 -4.14
C ALA A 54 -9.60 -6.17 -3.81
N ILE A 55 -9.25 -5.08 -3.12
CA ILE A 55 -10.16 -3.98 -2.83
C ILE A 55 -9.72 -2.80 -3.69
N ASN A 56 -10.66 -2.16 -4.38
CA ASN A 56 -10.34 -1.02 -5.25
C ASN A 56 -10.47 0.30 -4.49
N ILE A 57 -9.34 1.00 -4.35
CA ILE A 57 -9.29 2.34 -3.75
C ILE A 57 -8.45 3.21 -4.68
N ASP A 58 -9.11 3.97 -5.54
CA ASP A 58 -8.45 4.78 -6.56
C ASP A 58 -7.60 5.89 -5.91
N VAL A 59 -6.29 5.87 -6.19
CA VAL A 59 -5.37 6.88 -5.62
C VAL A 59 -5.66 8.29 -6.14
N PHE A 60 -6.32 8.41 -7.28
CA PHE A 60 -6.70 9.71 -7.83
C PHE A 60 -7.99 10.27 -7.22
N ASN A 61 -8.59 9.57 -6.28
CA ASN A 61 -9.70 10.08 -5.49
C ASN A 61 -9.20 10.29 -4.05
N PRO A 62 -8.58 11.45 -3.77
CA PRO A 62 -7.87 11.62 -2.50
C PRO A 62 -8.75 11.56 -1.27
N ASN A 63 -9.97 12.04 -1.35
CA ASN A 63 -10.87 12.01 -0.19
C ASN A 63 -11.28 10.58 0.15
N ASN A 64 -11.64 9.79 -0.84
CA ASN A 64 -12.01 8.41 -0.63
C ASN A 64 -10.81 7.59 -0.14
N PHE A 65 -9.64 7.82 -0.71
CA PHE A 65 -8.40 7.17 -0.29
C PHE A 65 -8.13 7.42 1.20
N LYS A 66 -8.15 8.70 1.59
CA LYS A 66 -7.91 9.09 2.97
C LYS A 66 -8.95 8.48 3.92
N ASN A 67 -10.23 8.57 3.53
CA ASN A 67 -11.31 8.07 4.37
C ASN A 67 -11.21 6.57 4.61
N TYR A 68 -10.78 5.83 3.60
CA TYR A 68 -10.62 4.39 3.75
C TYR A 68 -9.48 4.06 4.70
N PHE A 69 -8.30 4.64 4.46
CA PHE A 69 -7.10 4.24 5.19
C PHE A 69 -7.01 4.83 6.60
N VAL A 70 -7.67 5.95 6.87
CA VAL A 70 -7.61 6.55 8.21
C VAL A 70 -8.19 5.62 9.28
N LYS A 71 -9.06 4.71 8.90
CA LYS A 71 -9.72 3.78 9.84
C LYS A 71 -8.89 2.54 10.13
N LEU A 72 -7.83 2.29 9.36
CA LEU A 72 -7.06 1.06 9.48
C LEU A 72 -5.94 1.21 10.48
N ASP A 73 -5.52 0.06 11.02
CA ASP A 73 -4.38 -0.03 11.93
C ASP A 73 -3.09 0.26 11.17
N LYS A 74 -2.38 1.31 11.58
CA LYS A 74 -1.17 1.77 10.91
C LYS A 74 0.00 0.81 11.06
N GLU A 75 -0.06 -0.09 12.04
CA GLU A 75 0.99 -1.10 12.26
C GLU A 75 0.83 -2.30 11.35
N LYS A 76 -0.31 -2.48 10.73
CA LYS A 76 -0.52 -3.59 9.79
C LYS A 76 0.00 -3.24 8.41
N ALA A 77 0.65 -4.21 7.78
CA ALA A 77 1.17 -4.03 6.43
C ALA A 77 0.05 -3.83 5.41
N VAL A 78 0.28 -2.94 4.46
CA VAL A 78 -0.64 -2.70 3.35
C VAL A 78 0.04 -3.17 2.07
N TYR A 79 -0.66 -3.97 1.28
CA TYR A 79 -0.18 -4.45 -0.01
C TYR A 79 -0.94 -3.71 -1.11
N VAL A 80 -0.21 -2.97 -1.94
CA VAL A 80 -0.81 -2.15 -3.00
C VAL A 80 -0.32 -2.58 -4.37
N TYR A 81 -1.09 -2.28 -5.39
CA TYR A 81 -0.63 -2.40 -6.77
C TYR A 81 -1.44 -1.47 -7.67
N CYS A 82 -0.86 -1.14 -8.82
CA CYS A 82 -1.57 -0.45 -9.88
C CYS A 82 -1.34 -1.19 -11.20
N ARG A 83 -1.41 -0.51 -12.32
CA ARG A 83 -1.22 -1.16 -13.62
C ARG A 83 0.24 -1.52 -13.86
N SER A 84 1.16 -0.57 -13.66
CA SER A 84 2.58 -0.75 -13.99
C SER A 84 3.57 -0.31 -12.92
N GLY A 85 3.10 0.36 -11.85
CA GLY A 85 3.92 0.73 -10.70
C GLY A 85 3.95 2.21 -10.34
N ALA A 86 3.59 3.11 -11.24
CA ALA A 86 3.70 4.55 -10.97
C ALA A 86 2.69 5.04 -9.93
N ARG A 87 1.42 4.65 -10.09
CA ARG A 87 0.36 5.08 -9.17
C ARG A 87 0.49 4.42 -7.81
N SER A 88 0.93 3.16 -7.77
CA SER A 88 1.11 2.47 -6.51
C SER A 88 2.27 3.05 -5.70
N LYS A 89 3.32 3.55 -6.35
CA LYS A 89 4.38 4.28 -5.65
C LYS A 89 3.86 5.55 -5.00
N LYS A 90 3.00 6.27 -5.72
CA LYS A 90 2.35 7.47 -5.16
C LYS A 90 1.49 7.10 -3.96
N ALA A 91 0.69 6.04 -4.08
CA ALA A 91 -0.15 5.55 -3.00
C ALA A 91 0.68 5.16 -1.79
N ALA A 92 1.78 4.44 -2.02
CA ALA A 92 2.67 4.01 -0.93
C ALA A 92 3.24 5.21 -0.17
N ARG A 93 3.68 6.24 -0.89
CA ARG A 93 4.20 7.45 -0.24
C ARG A 93 3.11 8.16 0.59
N LYS A 94 1.88 8.20 0.07
CA LYS A 94 0.75 8.77 0.82
C LYS A 94 0.51 7.99 2.11
N LEU A 95 0.57 6.66 2.03
CA LEU A 95 0.36 5.82 3.21
C LEU A 95 1.44 6.02 4.26
N LEU A 96 2.70 6.16 3.86
CA LEU A 96 3.76 6.48 4.82
C LEU A 96 3.49 7.81 5.52
N LYS A 97 3.03 8.81 4.79
CA LYS A 97 2.69 10.11 5.38
C LYS A 97 1.52 10.01 6.35
N MET A 98 0.64 9.03 6.15
CA MET A 98 -0.46 8.78 7.06
C MET A 98 -0.05 7.97 8.29
N GLY A 99 1.20 7.51 8.36
CA GLY A 99 1.73 6.80 9.51
C GLY A 99 1.83 5.29 9.37
N PHE A 100 1.52 4.74 8.19
CA PHE A 100 1.67 3.30 7.99
C PHE A 100 3.14 2.90 8.02
N THR A 101 3.45 1.82 8.71
CA THR A 101 4.83 1.41 8.95
C THR A 101 5.39 0.54 7.84
N HIS A 102 4.55 -0.22 7.15
CA HIS A 102 5.00 -1.09 6.08
C HIS A 102 4.03 -1.09 4.91
N VAL A 103 4.53 -0.78 3.73
CA VAL A 103 3.76 -0.85 2.49
C VAL A 103 4.53 -1.71 1.50
N TYR A 104 3.85 -2.68 0.92
CA TYR A 104 4.42 -3.57 -0.08
C TYR A 104 3.78 -3.27 -1.43
N ASP A 105 4.62 -3.12 -2.45
CA ASP A 105 4.21 -2.74 -3.80
C ASP A 105 4.56 -3.86 -4.77
N LEU A 106 3.65 -4.22 -5.64
CA LEU A 106 3.86 -5.25 -6.64
C LEU A 106 4.71 -4.70 -7.79
N LYS A 107 5.90 -5.25 -7.96
CA LYS A 107 6.80 -4.86 -9.06
C LYS A 107 6.11 -5.09 -10.40
N GLY A 108 6.07 -4.03 -11.21
CA GLY A 108 5.45 -4.09 -12.53
C GLY A 108 3.93 -4.08 -12.53
N GLY A 109 3.30 -4.07 -11.36
CA GLY A 109 1.85 -3.96 -11.24
C GLY A 109 1.07 -5.12 -11.84
N TYR A 110 -0.18 -4.85 -12.15
CA TYR A 110 -1.09 -5.88 -12.68
C TYR A 110 -0.63 -6.44 -14.02
N LEU A 111 0.11 -5.66 -14.80
CA LEU A 111 0.68 -6.16 -16.07
C LEU A 111 1.63 -7.34 -15.84
N SER A 112 2.34 -7.35 -14.71
CA SER A 112 3.24 -8.46 -14.37
C SER A 112 2.50 -9.64 -13.76
N TRP A 113 1.27 -9.45 -13.34
CA TRP A 113 0.51 -10.49 -12.62
C TRP A 113 -0.03 -11.56 -13.54
N ASN A 114 -0.43 -11.19 -14.75
CA ASN A 114 -0.99 -12.13 -15.72
C ASN A 114 0.02 -12.62 -16.73
#